data_15fdd9e9ca2bbae8110be901c72f9b48
#
_entry.id   15fdd9e9ca2bbae8110be901c72f9b48
#
_cell.length_a   1.000
_cell.length_b   1.000
_cell.length_c   1.000
_cell.angle_alpha   90.00
_cell.angle_beta   90.00
_cell.angle_gamma   90.00
#
_symmetry.space_group_name_H-M   'P 1'
#
loop_
_entity.id
_entity.type
_entity.pdbx_description
1 polymer ?
#
loop_
_entity_poly.entity_id
_entity_poly.type
_entity_poly.pdbx_seq_one_letter_code
_entity_poly.pdbx_strand_id
1 'polypeptide(L)'
;MLFSSTEFLFYFLPCVLLLYFLVPRKLKNTVLLISSLVFYGWGEPKYVALMVASIALFYGCGLAIGYSKTKKMKKLWLWVSVVCSVSLLGVFKYADFFVDSFNAVTGLSVPLLRLALPIGISFYTFQCLSYTIDVYRGEVPAQKNPISFGAYVALFPQLIAGPIVRYVDVARELNERTHNWENIAYGLRRFLIGLAKKIILADNFALLMKLFRESQQPSVLFFWMYAIAFTLNIYFDFSGYSDMAIGLGRIFGFHFNENFNYPYLSKSVTEFWRRWHMSLGSWFRDYIYIPLGGNRVPKARWVLNILAVWMLTGLWHGAAWNFVAWGLMFAVLLLAEKWIPALQKLPSVLRHGYVLLLVIISFVLFNAESFAQAGSDLAGMFGFAGVPLVTEETLYYLRSYSVLFLAGFIGATPVVRDTGNRLARHKAVVWLEPLLLAGLLLVCSGYLADGSFSPFLYFRF
;
A
#
# COMPACT_ATOMS: atom_id res chain seq x y z
N MET A 1 14.01 -5.82 7.81
CA MET A 1 13.77 -7.15 7.18
C MET A 1 12.60 -7.02 6.21
N LEU A 2 12.59 -7.73 5.08
CA LEU A 2 11.53 -7.68 4.07
C LEU A 2 10.91 -9.06 3.89
N PHE A 3 9.62 -9.14 3.52
CA PHE A 3 8.95 -10.43 3.30
C PHE A 3 9.57 -11.25 2.16
N SER A 4 10.09 -10.54 1.15
CA SER A 4 10.83 -11.12 0.04
C SER A 4 12.33 -11.15 0.31
N SER A 5 12.77 -11.57 1.48
CA SER A 5 14.18 -11.80 1.80
C SER A 5 14.39 -13.22 2.33
N THR A 6 15.57 -13.73 2.13
CA THR A 6 16.00 -15.09 2.58
C THR A 6 15.91 -15.20 4.11
N GLU A 7 16.32 -14.14 4.83
CA GLU A 7 16.28 -14.08 6.28
C GLU A 7 14.85 -14.17 6.82
N PHE A 8 13.90 -13.51 6.12
CA PHE A 8 12.51 -13.58 6.52
C PHE A 8 11.91 -14.96 6.27
N LEU A 9 12.08 -15.49 5.05
CA LEU A 9 11.42 -16.71 4.61
C LEU A 9 11.92 -17.96 5.33
N PHE A 10 13.24 -18.08 5.52
CA PHE A 10 13.86 -19.32 5.98
C PHE A 10 14.28 -19.29 7.45
N TYR A 11 14.37 -18.12 8.08
CA TYR A 11 14.77 -18.02 9.48
C TYR A 11 13.67 -17.37 10.34
N PHE A 12 13.31 -16.13 10.04
CA PHE A 12 12.41 -15.38 10.91
C PHE A 12 11.01 -15.99 10.94
N LEU A 13 10.38 -16.18 9.78
CA LEU A 13 8.99 -16.67 9.71
C LEU A 13 8.83 -18.08 10.30
N PRO A 14 9.67 -19.09 10.00
CA PRO A 14 9.59 -20.40 10.63
C PRO A 14 9.75 -20.34 12.16
N CYS A 15 10.72 -19.56 12.66
CA CYS A 15 10.91 -19.38 14.11
C CYS A 15 9.70 -18.75 14.79
N VAL A 16 9.11 -17.70 14.17
CA VAL A 16 7.92 -17.04 14.71
C VAL A 16 6.71 -17.98 14.69
N LEU A 17 6.50 -18.72 13.60
CA LEU A 17 5.42 -19.69 13.51
C LEU A 17 5.55 -20.77 14.58
N LEU A 18 6.75 -21.35 14.73
CA LEU A 18 7.02 -22.35 15.75
C LEU A 18 6.70 -21.82 17.14
N LEU A 19 7.27 -20.68 17.53
CA LEU A 19 7.01 -20.04 18.82
C LEU A 19 5.53 -19.76 19.02
N TYR A 20 4.85 -19.20 18.01
CA TYR A 20 3.45 -18.82 18.08
C TYR A 20 2.51 -20.01 18.31
N PHE A 21 2.77 -21.15 17.69
CA PHE A 21 1.94 -22.34 17.85
C PHE A 21 2.30 -23.17 19.08
N LEU A 22 3.52 -23.06 19.60
CA LEU A 22 3.94 -23.75 20.83
C LEU A 22 3.42 -23.08 22.11
N VAL A 23 3.26 -21.74 22.13
CA VAL A 23 2.82 -21.05 23.34
C VAL A 23 1.31 -21.16 23.58
N PRO A 24 0.87 -21.10 24.86
CA PRO A 24 -0.54 -21.05 25.20
C PRO A 24 -1.21 -19.79 24.68
N ARG A 25 -2.54 -19.82 24.51
CA ARG A 25 -3.34 -18.73 23.91
C ARG A 25 -3.05 -17.35 24.53
N LYS A 26 -2.84 -17.30 25.86
CA LYS A 26 -2.56 -16.04 26.60
C LYS A 26 -1.27 -15.34 26.17
N LEU A 27 -0.27 -16.09 25.70
CA LEU A 27 1.04 -15.56 25.28
C LEU A 27 1.13 -15.26 23.79
N LYS A 28 0.15 -15.60 22.97
CA LYS A 28 0.19 -15.41 21.52
C LYS A 28 0.36 -13.94 21.11
N ASN A 29 -0.31 -13.00 21.80
CA ASN A 29 -0.11 -11.56 21.53
C ASN A 29 1.27 -11.09 21.95
N THR A 30 1.84 -11.64 23.02
CA THR A 30 3.20 -11.33 23.46
C THR A 30 4.23 -11.78 22.43
N VAL A 31 4.08 -13.01 21.91
CA VAL A 31 4.94 -13.51 20.82
C VAL A 31 4.85 -12.61 19.60
N LEU A 32 3.62 -12.25 19.17
CA LEU A 32 3.45 -11.36 18.03
C LEU A 32 4.05 -9.99 18.26
N LEU A 33 3.87 -9.39 19.44
CA LEU A 33 4.46 -8.09 19.78
C LEU A 33 5.99 -8.14 19.72
N ILE A 34 6.60 -9.10 20.42
CA ILE A 34 8.07 -9.23 20.48
C ILE A 34 8.63 -9.50 19.07
N SER A 35 8.07 -10.48 18.35
CA SER A 35 8.50 -10.79 16.99
C SER A 35 8.35 -9.59 16.05
N SER A 36 7.29 -8.80 16.20
CA SER A 36 7.07 -7.60 15.39
C SER A 36 8.09 -6.50 15.71
N LEU A 37 8.42 -6.30 16.97
CA LEU A 37 9.47 -5.34 17.36
C LEU A 37 10.85 -5.80 16.89
N VAL A 38 11.15 -7.10 16.93
CA VAL A 38 12.38 -7.67 16.35
C VAL A 38 12.42 -7.45 14.84
N PHE A 39 11.32 -7.76 14.14
CA PHE A 39 11.19 -7.54 12.69
C PHE A 39 11.43 -6.08 12.30
N TYR A 40 10.83 -5.15 13.04
CA TYR A 40 10.98 -3.72 12.84
C TYR A 40 12.41 -3.25 13.15
N GLY A 41 12.93 -3.66 14.30
CA GLY A 41 14.26 -3.30 14.75
C GLY A 41 15.39 -3.85 13.88
N TRP A 42 15.16 -4.94 13.16
CA TRP A 42 16.12 -5.47 12.20
C TRP A 42 16.41 -4.47 11.06
N GLY A 43 15.38 -3.74 10.59
CA GLY A 43 15.53 -2.72 9.54
C GLY A 43 15.81 -1.33 10.10
N GLU A 44 15.22 -1.00 11.26
CA GLU A 44 15.16 0.36 11.80
C GLU A 44 15.46 0.37 13.32
N PRO A 45 16.66 -0.03 13.77
CA PRO A 45 16.96 -0.17 15.20
C PRO A 45 16.80 1.14 15.98
N LYS A 46 17.12 2.28 15.36
CA LYS A 46 17.02 3.61 15.99
C LYS A 46 15.57 4.03 16.27
N TYR A 47 14.62 3.55 15.47
CA TYR A 47 13.21 3.97 15.54
C TYR A 47 12.30 3.02 16.32
N VAL A 48 12.82 1.91 16.84
CA VAL A 48 12.06 1.02 17.75
C VAL A 48 11.56 1.77 18.97
N ALA A 49 12.41 2.63 19.57
CA ALA A 49 12.02 3.43 20.72
C ALA A 49 10.86 4.40 20.39
N LEU A 50 10.90 5.02 19.19
CA LEU A 50 9.82 5.89 18.71
C LEU A 50 8.51 5.12 18.53
N MET A 51 8.56 3.92 17.98
CA MET A 51 7.38 3.06 17.84
C MET A 51 6.79 2.69 19.19
N VAL A 52 7.63 2.25 20.16
CA VAL A 52 7.19 1.90 21.51
C VAL A 52 6.59 3.12 22.22
N ALA A 53 7.21 4.30 22.10
CA ALA A 53 6.70 5.56 22.65
C ALA A 53 5.33 5.92 22.01
N SER A 54 5.20 5.76 20.69
CA SER A 54 3.93 5.97 20.00
C SER A 54 2.85 5.01 20.49
N ILE A 55 3.15 3.71 20.60
CA ILE A 55 2.23 2.72 21.16
C ILE A 55 1.77 3.14 22.57
N ALA A 56 2.70 3.50 23.46
CA ALA A 56 2.37 3.92 24.82
C ALA A 56 1.49 5.19 24.86
N LEU A 57 1.81 6.18 24.04
CA LEU A 57 1.05 7.43 23.89
C LEU A 57 -0.40 7.18 23.47
N PHE A 58 -0.59 6.47 22.36
CA PHE A 58 -1.94 6.25 21.80
C PHE A 58 -2.75 5.25 22.63
N TYR A 59 -2.11 4.28 23.27
CA TYR A 59 -2.73 3.45 24.29
C TYR A 59 -3.27 4.29 25.45
N GLY A 60 -2.42 5.20 25.99
CA GLY A 60 -2.82 6.13 27.05
C GLY A 60 -3.97 7.05 26.63
N CYS A 61 -3.91 7.65 25.44
CA CYS A 61 -5.00 8.45 24.88
C CYS A 61 -6.30 7.64 24.77
N GLY A 62 -6.24 6.41 24.26
CA GLY A 62 -7.40 5.53 24.15
C GLY A 62 -8.04 5.21 25.50
N LEU A 63 -7.24 4.89 26.51
CA LEU A 63 -7.72 4.69 27.89
C LEU A 63 -8.33 5.98 28.46
N ALA A 64 -7.64 7.11 28.31
CA ALA A 64 -8.12 8.40 28.80
C ALA A 64 -9.45 8.79 28.16
N ILE A 65 -9.65 8.54 26.85
CA ILE A 65 -10.94 8.75 26.17
C ILE A 65 -12.00 7.79 26.76
N GLY A 66 -11.66 6.50 26.91
CA GLY A 66 -12.60 5.47 27.38
C GLY A 66 -13.09 5.71 28.81
N TYR A 67 -12.20 6.14 29.72
CA TYR A 67 -12.53 6.38 31.13
C TYR A 67 -13.05 7.80 31.43
N SER A 68 -12.94 8.75 30.48
CA SER A 68 -13.42 10.11 30.67
C SER A 68 -14.94 10.16 30.82
N LYS A 69 -15.41 10.82 31.90
CA LYS A 69 -16.86 10.98 32.19
C LYS A 69 -17.53 12.08 31.37
N THR A 70 -16.78 13.11 30.92
CA THR A 70 -17.31 14.26 30.22
C THR A 70 -16.90 14.29 28.74
N LYS A 71 -17.80 14.76 27.87
CA LYS A 71 -17.50 14.94 26.44
C LYS A 71 -16.31 15.89 26.22
N LYS A 72 -16.12 16.89 27.08
CA LYS A 72 -15.00 17.85 27.00
C LYS A 72 -13.66 17.14 27.18
N MET A 73 -13.55 16.27 28.20
CA MET A 73 -12.32 15.50 28.44
C MET A 73 -12.05 14.48 27.33
N LYS A 74 -13.09 13.78 26.86
CA LYS A 74 -12.93 12.87 25.70
C LYS A 74 -12.40 13.61 24.48
N LYS A 75 -12.95 14.80 24.18
CA LYS A 75 -12.51 15.64 23.07
C LYS A 75 -11.08 16.14 23.25
N LEU A 76 -10.68 16.49 24.48
CA LEU A 76 -9.31 16.90 24.78
C LEU A 76 -8.31 15.80 24.42
N TRP A 77 -8.53 14.57 24.91
CA TRP A 77 -7.63 13.45 24.64
C TRP A 77 -7.62 13.03 23.18
N LEU A 78 -8.75 13.17 22.48
CA LEU A 78 -8.79 13.02 21.03
C LEU A 78 -7.90 14.06 20.34
N TRP A 79 -8.00 15.35 20.73
CA TRP A 79 -7.14 16.39 20.17
C TRP A 79 -5.65 16.15 20.47
N VAL A 80 -5.31 15.67 21.67
CA VAL A 80 -3.93 15.26 21.99
C VAL A 80 -3.47 14.20 21.00
N SER A 81 -4.26 13.15 20.76
CA SER A 81 -3.88 12.10 19.80
C SER A 81 -3.73 12.63 18.37
N VAL A 82 -4.63 13.52 17.92
CA VAL A 82 -4.54 14.14 16.59
C VAL A 82 -3.29 15.00 16.46
N VAL A 83 -3.03 15.89 17.44
CA VAL A 83 -1.85 16.75 17.43
C VAL A 83 -0.57 15.92 17.44
N CYS A 84 -0.48 14.88 18.26
CA CYS A 84 0.68 13.99 18.28
C CYS A 84 0.88 13.26 16.95
N SER A 85 -0.21 12.78 16.33
CA SER A 85 -0.16 12.14 15.02
C SER A 85 0.35 13.08 13.93
N VAL A 86 -0.21 14.30 13.89
CA VAL A 86 0.19 15.32 12.91
C VAL A 86 1.64 15.77 13.16
N SER A 87 2.06 15.91 14.42
CA SER A 87 3.43 16.31 14.78
C SER A 87 4.44 15.22 14.39
N LEU A 88 4.13 13.95 14.62
CA LEU A 88 4.99 12.84 14.21
C LEU A 88 5.22 12.85 12.69
N LEU A 89 4.16 12.93 11.91
CA LEU A 89 4.26 13.02 10.45
C LEU A 89 4.90 14.33 10.02
N GLY A 90 4.53 15.45 10.66
CA GLY A 90 5.07 16.78 10.39
C GLY A 90 6.58 16.83 10.52
N VAL A 91 7.14 16.27 11.59
CA VAL A 91 8.58 16.28 11.84
C VAL A 91 9.33 15.29 10.93
N PHE A 92 8.88 14.03 10.88
CA PHE A 92 9.66 13.00 10.19
C PHE A 92 9.40 12.91 8.68
N LYS A 93 8.23 13.31 8.21
CA LYS A 93 7.87 13.20 6.79
C LYS A 93 7.82 14.54 6.07
N TYR A 94 7.34 15.59 6.72
CA TYR A 94 7.00 16.83 6.01
C TYR A 94 7.87 18.03 6.35
N ALA A 95 8.70 18.00 7.40
CA ALA A 95 9.47 19.17 7.82
C ALA A 95 10.38 19.67 6.70
N ASP A 96 11.19 18.79 6.11
CA ASP A 96 12.13 19.16 5.07
C ASP A 96 11.43 19.63 3.79
N PHE A 97 10.32 19.02 3.43
CA PHE A 97 9.49 19.45 2.30
C PHE A 97 8.96 20.87 2.45
N PHE A 98 8.47 21.23 3.64
CA PHE A 98 7.98 22.57 3.89
C PHE A 98 9.12 23.59 3.98
N VAL A 99 10.24 23.24 4.61
CA VAL A 99 11.42 24.10 4.68
C VAL A 99 12.02 24.34 3.29
N ASP A 100 12.15 23.29 2.46
CA ASP A 100 12.64 23.40 1.10
C ASP A 100 11.73 24.27 0.22
N SER A 101 10.41 24.04 0.32
CA SER A 101 9.41 24.87 -0.38
C SER A 101 9.46 26.35 0.08
N PHE A 102 9.64 26.57 1.39
CA PHE A 102 9.78 27.91 1.94
C PHE A 102 11.05 28.59 1.43
N ASN A 103 12.19 27.91 1.44
CA ASN A 103 13.46 28.41 0.90
C ASN A 103 13.35 28.76 -0.58
N ALA A 104 12.69 27.90 -1.37
CA ALA A 104 12.48 28.13 -2.81
C ALA A 104 11.64 29.39 -3.09
N VAL A 105 10.66 29.72 -2.25
CA VAL A 105 9.79 30.90 -2.43
C VAL A 105 10.43 32.16 -1.88
N THR A 106 11.13 32.08 -0.76
CA THR A 106 11.66 33.27 -0.06
C THR A 106 13.10 33.61 -0.43
N GLY A 107 13.85 32.65 -1.03
CA GLY A 107 15.29 32.79 -1.27
C GLY A 107 16.14 32.65 0.01
N LEU A 108 15.53 32.30 1.15
CA LEU A 108 16.24 32.04 2.39
C LEU A 108 16.92 30.65 2.36
N SER A 109 17.86 30.44 3.26
CA SER A 109 18.61 29.17 3.38
C SER A 109 18.41 28.57 4.77
N VAL A 110 17.16 28.33 5.17
CA VAL A 110 16.85 27.64 6.42
C VAL A 110 17.35 26.19 6.33
N PRO A 111 18.13 25.70 7.32
CA PRO A 111 18.70 24.36 7.25
C PRO A 111 17.62 23.27 7.33
N LEU A 112 17.77 22.22 6.52
CA LEU A 112 16.93 21.03 6.56
C LEU A 112 17.30 20.16 7.76
N LEU A 113 16.30 19.46 8.34
CA LEU A 113 16.48 18.55 9.45
C LEU A 113 17.21 17.26 9.06
N ARG A 114 17.02 16.82 7.80
CA ARG A 114 17.59 15.58 7.22
C ARG A 114 17.35 14.33 8.10
N LEU A 115 16.17 14.25 8.70
CA LEU A 115 15.76 13.08 9.45
C LEU A 115 15.36 11.95 8.50
N ALA A 116 15.93 10.77 8.71
CA ALA A 116 15.48 9.60 7.95
C ALA A 116 14.02 9.27 8.31
N LEU A 117 13.21 8.98 7.29
CA LEU A 117 11.79 8.65 7.48
C LEU A 117 11.67 7.25 8.09
N PRO A 118 11.11 7.09 9.32
CA PRO A 118 10.91 5.77 9.91
C PRO A 118 9.97 4.92 9.06
N ILE A 119 10.39 3.71 8.72
CA ILE A 119 9.59 2.80 7.91
C ILE A 119 8.22 2.55 8.57
N GLY A 120 7.14 2.65 7.80
CA GLY A 120 5.78 2.39 8.27
C GLY A 120 5.17 3.49 9.16
N ILE A 121 5.84 4.63 9.41
CA ILE A 121 5.32 5.69 10.29
C ILE A 121 3.92 6.16 9.84
N SER A 122 3.68 6.30 8.55
CA SER A 122 2.38 6.70 8.01
C SER A 122 1.29 5.66 8.31
N PHE A 123 1.63 4.37 8.22
CA PHE A 123 0.69 3.27 8.46
C PHE A 123 0.31 3.16 9.94
N TYR A 124 1.30 3.04 10.84
CA TYR A 124 0.97 2.88 12.26
C TYR A 124 0.38 4.15 12.87
N THR A 125 0.72 5.35 12.36
CA THR A 125 0.06 6.59 12.78
C THR A 125 -1.41 6.58 12.41
N PHE A 126 -1.77 6.15 11.19
CA PHE A 126 -3.17 6.01 10.78
C PHE A 126 -3.93 4.96 11.58
N GLN A 127 -3.29 3.84 11.93
CA GLN A 127 -3.86 2.82 12.80
C GLN A 127 -4.14 3.36 14.21
N CYS A 128 -3.16 4.04 14.81
CA CYS A 128 -3.30 4.65 16.13
C CYS A 128 -4.37 5.74 16.15
N LEU A 129 -4.38 6.60 15.14
CA LEU A 129 -5.36 7.69 15.03
C LEU A 129 -6.77 7.15 14.84
N SER A 130 -6.98 6.17 13.94
CA SER A 130 -8.29 5.55 13.77
C SER A 130 -8.78 4.89 15.05
N TYR A 131 -7.91 4.19 15.80
CA TYR A 131 -8.27 3.62 17.10
C TYR A 131 -8.79 4.67 18.09
N THR A 132 -8.07 5.80 18.27
CA THR A 132 -8.51 6.83 19.22
C THR A 132 -9.80 7.51 18.78
N ILE A 133 -10.01 7.69 17.47
CA ILE A 133 -11.26 8.20 16.92
C ILE A 133 -12.41 7.21 17.13
N ASP A 134 -12.20 5.93 16.91
CA ASP A 134 -13.24 4.87 17.06
C ASP A 134 -13.63 4.71 18.54
N VAL A 135 -12.67 4.80 19.48
CA VAL A 135 -12.97 4.85 20.92
C VAL A 135 -13.76 6.09 21.29
N TYR A 136 -13.41 7.27 20.73
CA TYR A 136 -14.14 8.51 20.96
C TYR A 136 -15.58 8.45 20.43
N ARG A 137 -15.79 7.83 19.27
CA ARG A 137 -17.12 7.62 18.68
C ARG A 137 -17.95 6.55 19.42
N GLY A 138 -17.30 5.72 20.24
CA GLY A 138 -17.93 4.59 20.93
C GLY A 138 -18.13 3.37 20.04
N GLU A 139 -17.46 3.31 18.90
CA GLU A 139 -17.51 2.18 17.96
C GLU A 139 -16.78 0.95 18.52
N VAL A 140 -15.73 1.20 19.33
CA VAL A 140 -14.99 0.17 20.04
C VAL A 140 -14.71 0.56 21.49
N PRO A 141 -14.63 -0.38 22.43
CA PRO A 141 -14.16 -0.10 23.79
C PRO A 141 -12.63 0.17 23.77
N ALA A 142 -12.17 0.98 24.72
CA ALA A 142 -10.74 1.19 24.92
C ALA A 142 -10.06 -0.14 25.30
N GLN A 143 -8.97 -0.46 24.61
CA GLN A 143 -8.19 -1.67 24.88
C GLN A 143 -7.46 -1.55 26.23
N LYS A 144 -7.76 -2.49 27.13
CA LYS A 144 -7.20 -2.48 28.48
C LYS A 144 -5.83 -3.18 28.60
N ASN A 145 -5.52 -4.06 27.64
CA ASN A 145 -4.27 -4.82 27.65
C ASN A 145 -3.24 -4.14 26.75
N PRO A 146 -2.13 -3.60 27.31
CA PRO A 146 -1.09 -2.90 26.54
C PRO A 146 -0.37 -3.82 25.55
N ILE A 147 -0.22 -5.12 25.87
CA ILE A 147 0.38 -6.11 24.98
C ILE A 147 -0.48 -6.32 23.76
N SER A 148 -1.80 -6.45 23.93
CA SER A 148 -2.73 -6.61 22.80
C SER A 148 -2.77 -5.38 21.92
N PHE A 149 -2.73 -4.17 22.51
CA PHE A 149 -2.66 -2.93 21.74
C PHE A 149 -1.33 -2.80 20.99
N GLY A 150 -0.21 -3.06 21.67
CA GLY A 150 1.11 -3.06 21.04
C GLY A 150 1.22 -4.09 19.91
N ALA A 151 0.69 -5.30 20.12
CA ALA A 151 0.65 -6.33 19.09
C ALA A 151 -0.17 -5.89 17.88
N TYR A 152 -1.28 -5.16 18.06
CA TYR A 152 -2.07 -4.59 16.97
C TYR A 152 -1.28 -3.56 16.16
N VAL A 153 -0.65 -2.59 16.85
CA VAL A 153 0.05 -1.49 16.17
C VAL A 153 1.31 -1.95 15.47
N ALA A 154 2.12 -2.78 16.16
CA ALA A 154 3.42 -3.24 15.64
C ALA A 154 3.31 -4.46 14.70
N LEU A 155 2.15 -5.06 14.51
CA LEU A 155 1.95 -6.35 13.85
C LEU A 155 2.65 -6.43 12.49
N PHE A 156 3.76 -7.19 12.42
CA PHE A 156 4.68 -7.19 11.28
C PHE A 156 4.02 -7.53 9.93
N PRO A 157 2.98 -8.39 9.81
CA PRO A 157 2.34 -8.63 8.53
C PRO A 157 1.76 -7.39 7.87
N GLN A 158 1.25 -6.44 8.65
CA GLN A 158 0.57 -5.24 8.13
C GLN A 158 1.41 -3.96 8.21
N LEU A 159 2.44 -3.93 9.08
CA LEU A 159 3.11 -2.72 9.55
C LEU A 159 3.71 -1.86 8.44
N ILE A 160 4.32 -2.48 7.43
CA ILE A 160 5.15 -1.76 6.45
C ILE A 160 4.31 -1.27 5.26
N ALA A 161 3.52 -2.16 4.64
CA ALA A 161 2.76 -1.88 3.43
C ALA A 161 1.56 -2.83 3.24
N GLY A 162 1.10 -3.45 4.32
CA GLY A 162 -0.13 -4.23 4.31
C GLY A 162 -1.37 -3.36 4.09
N PRO A 163 -2.57 -3.95 4.07
CA PRO A 163 -3.79 -3.19 4.20
C PRO A 163 -3.75 -2.34 5.47
N ILE A 164 -4.28 -1.12 5.44
CA ILE A 164 -4.46 -0.31 6.66
C ILE A 164 -5.57 -0.97 7.47
N VAL A 165 -5.16 -1.80 8.43
CA VAL A 165 -6.09 -2.53 9.31
C VAL A 165 -6.48 -1.61 10.46
N ARG A 166 -7.78 -1.33 10.59
CA ARG A 166 -8.31 -0.54 11.70
C ARG A 166 -8.50 -1.42 12.92
N TYR A 167 -8.46 -0.83 14.12
CA TYR A 167 -8.67 -1.59 15.35
C TYR A 167 -10.03 -2.30 15.36
N VAL A 168 -11.08 -1.64 14.87
CA VAL A 168 -12.44 -2.21 14.77
C VAL A 168 -12.47 -3.50 13.94
N ASP A 169 -11.62 -3.63 12.93
CA ASP A 169 -11.57 -4.79 12.03
C ASP A 169 -11.01 -6.05 12.73
N VAL A 170 -10.13 -5.89 13.75
CA VAL A 170 -9.41 -7.00 14.42
C VAL A 170 -9.61 -7.05 15.94
N ALA A 171 -10.41 -6.16 16.51
CA ALA A 171 -10.60 -6.05 17.96
C ALA A 171 -11.05 -7.36 18.62
N ARG A 172 -11.95 -8.11 17.98
CA ARG A 172 -12.40 -9.42 18.44
C ARG A 172 -11.27 -10.44 18.38
N GLU A 173 -10.55 -10.49 17.30
CA GLU A 173 -9.49 -11.48 17.03
C GLU A 173 -8.24 -11.26 17.88
N LEU A 174 -8.03 -10.07 18.40
CA LEU A 174 -6.97 -9.82 19.40
C LEU A 174 -7.23 -10.57 20.70
N ASN A 175 -8.48 -10.86 21.03
CA ASN A 175 -8.88 -11.56 22.24
C ASN A 175 -9.24 -13.03 21.97
N GLU A 176 -9.99 -13.30 20.90
CA GLU A 176 -10.60 -14.59 20.58
C GLU A 176 -10.27 -15.01 19.14
N ARG A 177 -9.11 -15.67 18.97
CA ARG A 177 -8.72 -16.22 17.68
C ARG A 177 -8.96 -17.72 17.60
N THR A 178 -9.45 -18.14 16.45
CA THR A 178 -9.57 -19.56 16.09
C THR A 178 -8.52 -19.93 15.04
N HIS A 179 -7.91 -21.09 15.20
CA HIS A 179 -6.96 -21.64 14.25
C HIS A 179 -7.51 -22.97 13.73
N ASN A 180 -7.59 -23.10 12.43
CA ASN A 180 -7.91 -24.34 11.75
C ASN A 180 -6.98 -24.53 10.54
N TRP A 181 -6.85 -25.76 10.09
CA TRP A 181 -5.99 -26.12 8.97
C TRP A 181 -6.40 -25.46 7.66
N GLU A 182 -7.69 -25.22 7.47
CA GLU A 182 -8.22 -24.56 6.28
C GLU A 182 -7.73 -23.10 6.16
N ASN A 183 -7.78 -22.34 7.26
CA ASN A 183 -7.27 -20.98 7.31
C ASN A 183 -5.74 -20.93 7.13
N ILE A 184 -5.01 -21.89 7.70
CA ILE A 184 -3.54 -21.98 7.55
C ILE A 184 -3.20 -22.29 6.09
N ALA A 185 -3.85 -23.27 5.48
CA ALA A 185 -3.62 -23.63 4.08
C ALA A 185 -3.97 -22.48 3.12
N TYR A 186 -5.11 -21.81 3.35
CA TYR A 186 -5.49 -20.61 2.61
C TYR A 186 -4.43 -19.51 2.76
N GLY A 187 -3.98 -19.26 3.99
CA GLY A 187 -2.99 -18.24 4.29
C GLY A 187 -1.64 -18.52 3.62
N LEU A 188 -1.17 -19.75 3.67
CA LEU A 188 0.07 -20.17 3.03
C LEU A 188 0.00 -20.03 1.49
N ARG A 189 -1.08 -20.52 0.88
CA ARG A 189 -1.34 -20.36 -0.55
C ARG A 189 -1.29 -18.89 -0.95
N ARG A 190 -2.01 -18.05 -0.22
CA ARG A 190 -2.10 -16.62 -0.52
C ARG A 190 -0.77 -15.91 -0.34
N PHE A 191 -0.01 -16.26 0.69
CA PHE A 191 1.34 -15.74 0.91
C PHE A 191 2.27 -16.07 -0.25
N LEU A 192 2.30 -17.32 -0.71
CA LEU A 192 3.17 -17.75 -1.80
C LEU A 192 2.78 -17.12 -3.15
N ILE A 193 1.48 -16.96 -3.43
CA ILE A 193 1.01 -16.23 -4.62
C ILE A 193 1.44 -14.76 -4.54
N GLY A 194 1.31 -14.13 -3.37
CA GLY A 194 1.79 -12.76 -3.16
C GLY A 194 3.29 -12.61 -3.35
N LEU A 195 4.07 -13.56 -2.85
CA LEU A 195 5.51 -13.61 -3.03
C LEU A 195 5.89 -13.74 -4.52
N ALA A 196 5.20 -14.61 -5.26
CA ALA A 196 5.40 -14.77 -6.70
C ALA A 196 5.05 -13.50 -7.50
N LYS A 197 3.97 -12.81 -7.14
CA LYS A 197 3.63 -11.50 -7.74
C LYS A 197 4.76 -10.50 -7.56
N LYS A 198 5.35 -10.44 -6.36
CA LYS A 198 6.47 -9.54 -6.06
C LYS A 198 7.72 -9.92 -6.84
N ILE A 199 8.17 -11.16 -6.72
CA ILE A 199 9.49 -11.58 -7.21
C ILE A 199 9.45 -11.82 -8.73
N ILE A 200 8.44 -12.53 -9.23
CA ILE A 200 8.43 -12.96 -10.65
C ILE A 200 7.89 -11.85 -11.55
N LEU A 201 6.90 -11.06 -11.10
CA LEU A 201 6.29 -10.04 -11.95
C LEU A 201 6.84 -8.65 -11.63
N ALA A 202 6.67 -8.17 -10.40
CA ALA A 202 7.01 -6.79 -10.07
C ALA A 202 8.51 -6.50 -10.23
N ASP A 203 9.40 -7.34 -9.70
CA ASP A 203 10.84 -7.08 -9.77
C ASP A 203 11.38 -7.13 -11.20
N ASN A 204 10.84 -8.01 -12.06
CA ASN A 204 11.23 -8.04 -13.47
C ASN A 204 10.70 -6.82 -14.25
N PHE A 205 9.50 -6.28 -13.92
CA PHE A 205 9.07 -5.01 -14.48
C PHE A 205 9.93 -3.84 -13.98
N ALA A 206 10.37 -3.87 -12.71
CA ALA A 206 11.30 -2.86 -12.18
C ALA A 206 12.65 -2.89 -12.92
N LEU A 207 13.14 -4.08 -13.27
CA LEU A 207 14.36 -4.23 -14.09
C LEU A 207 14.18 -3.59 -15.48
N LEU A 208 13.06 -3.84 -16.17
CA LEU A 208 12.79 -3.20 -17.46
C LEU A 208 12.74 -1.67 -17.34
N MET A 209 12.18 -1.13 -16.27
CA MET A 209 12.15 0.30 -16.00
C MET A 209 13.55 0.87 -15.81
N LYS A 210 14.44 0.15 -15.13
CA LYS A 210 15.86 0.52 -14.98
C LYS A 210 16.55 0.54 -16.34
N LEU A 211 16.40 -0.50 -17.14
CA LEU A 211 16.97 -0.60 -18.49
C LEU A 211 16.50 0.56 -19.39
N PHE A 212 15.22 0.96 -19.29
CA PHE A 212 14.72 2.14 -19.99
C PHE A 212 15.47 3.43 -19.57
N ARG A 213 15.69 3.64 -18.28
CA ARG A 213 16.38 4.85 -17.77
C ARG A 213 17.87 4.89 -18.15
N GLU A 214 18.48 3.71 -18.35
CA GLU A 214 19.88 3.56 -18.76
C GLU A 214 20.06 3.59 -20.29
N SER A 215 18.97 3.51 -21.08
CA SER A 215 19.01 3.46 -22.55
C SER A 215 19.51 4.75 -23.14
N GLN A 216 20.37 4.64 -24.15
CA GLN A 216 20.85 5.73 -24.98
C GLN A 216 20.04 5.90 -26.28
N GLN A 217 19.10 4.99 -26.55
CA GLN A 217 18.28 4.99 -27.76
C GLN A 217 16.77 4.93 -27.42
N PRO A 218 16.26 5.93 -26.65
CA PRO A 218 14.84 5.94 -26.31
C PRO A 218 13.97 6.09 -27.56
N SER A 219 12.79 5.50 -27.55
CA SER A 219 11.79 5.63 -28.61
C SER A 219 10.39 5.82 -28.03
N VAL A 220 9.46 6.31 -28.82
CA VAL A 220 8.06 6.47 -28.39
C VAL A 220 7.52 5.15 -27.81
N LEU A 221 7.76 4.04 -28.51
CA LEU A 221 7.33 2.72 -28.04
C LEU A 221 7.99 2.34 -26.72
N PHE A 222 9.29 2.69 -26.50
CA PHE A 222 9.97 2.38 -25.24
C PHE A 222 9.42 3.19 -24.06
N PHE A 223 9.06 4.46 -24.27
CA PHE A 223 8.35 5.26 -23.26
C PHE A 223 7.02 4.64 -22.86
N TRP A 224 6.24 4.12 -23.83
CA TRP A 224 4.99 3.39 -23.52
C TRP A 224 5.25 2.07 -22.78
N MET A 225 6.27 1.31 -23.20
CA MET A 225 6.67 0.11 -22.50
C MET A 225 7.06 0.40 -21.05
N TYR A 226 7.82 1.47 -20.79
CA TYR A 226 8.15 1.93 -19.46
C TYR A 226 6.91 2.29 -18.63
N ALA A 227 5.99 3.06 -19.19
CA ALA A 227 4.78 3.50 -18.50
C ALA A 227 3.87 2.31 -18.14
N ILE A 228 3.72 1.34 -19.06
CA ILE A 228 2.96 0.11 -18.82
C ILE A 228 3.69 -0.79 -17.82
N ALA A 229 5.02 -0.93 -17.94
CA ALA A 229 5.82 -1.69 -16.99
C ALA A 229 5.70 -1.13 -15.56
N PHE A 230 5.75 0.21 -15.38
CA PHE A 230 5.52 0.82 -14.08
C PHE A 230 4.09 0.58 -13.57
N THR A 231 3.10 0.68 -14.44
CA THR A 231 1.70 0.41 -14.09
C THR A 231 1.49 -1.01 -13.59
N LEU A 232 2.12 -1.99 -14.22
CA LEU A 232 2.07 -3.39 -13.78
C LEU A 232 2.96 -3.63 -12.54
N ASN A 233 4.15 -3.01 -12.49
CA ASN A 233 5.05 -3.10 -11.35
C ASN A 233 4.37 -2.65 -10.06
N ILE A 234 3.84 -1.42 -9.99
CA ILE A 234 3.19 -0.88 -8.78
C ILE A 234 2.01 -1.74 -8.32
N TYR A 235 1.26 -2.31 -9.26
CA TYR A 235 0.14 -3.20 -8.94
C TYR A 235 0.63 -4.53 -8.34
N PHE A 236 1.57 -5.21 -9.00
CA PHE A 236 2.03 -6.52 -8.52
C PHE A 236 2.89 -6.40 -7.27
N ASP A 237 3.69 -5.35 -7.14
CA ASP A 237 4.47 -5.07 -5.94
C ASP A 237 3.55 -4.88 -4.74
N PHE A 238 2.57 -3.99 -4.85
CA PHE A 238 1.70 -3.66 -3.73
C PHE A 238 0.60 -4.72 -3.48
N SER A 239 -0.01 -5.27 -4.53
CA SER A 239 -0.98 -6.37 -4.35
C SER A 239 -0.30 -7.64 -3.86
N GLY A 240 0.93 -7.90 -4.29
CA GLY A 240 1.74 -9.01 -3.79
C GLY A 240 2.02 -8.89 -2.31
N TYR A 241 2.46 -7.71 -1.86
CA TYR A 241 2.66 -7.46 -0.43
C TYR A 241 1.35 -7.58 0.36
N SER A 242 0.26 -7.02 -0.15
CA SER A 242 -1.06 -7.14 0.49
C SER A 242 -1.52 -8.60 0.61
N ASP A 243 -1.29 -9.42 -0.42
CA ASP A 243 -1.61 -10.85 -0.39
C ASP A 243 -0.76 -11.60 0.63
N MET A 244 0.55 -11.29 0.73
CA MET A 244 1.43 -11.84 1.76
C MET A 244 0.96 -11.46 3.17
N ALA A 245 0.60 -10.19 3.38
CA ALA A 245 0.09 -9.69 4.66
C ALA A 245 -1.22 -10.37 5.07
N ILE A 246 -2.18 -10.48 4.15
CA ILE A 246 -3.48 -11.15 4.38
C ILE A 246 -3.25 -12.65 4.64
N GLY A 247 -2.34 -13.27 3.89
CA GLY A 247 -1.97 -14.67 4.08
C GLY A 247 -1.41 -14.95 5.47
N LEU A 248 -0.43 -14.14 5.91
CA LEU A 248 0.14 -14.24 7.26
C LEU A 248 -0.91 -13.92 8.33
N GLY A 249 -1.75 -12.91 8.10
CA GLY A 249 -2.87 -12.62 8.99
C GLY A 249 -3.74 -13.86 9.22
N ARG A 250 -4.13 -14.57 8.15
CA ARG A 250 -4.94 -15.80 8.24
C ARG A 250 -4.23 -16.91 9.02
N ILE A 251 -2.92 -17.10 8.83
CA ILE A 251 -2.14 -18.09 9.56
C ILE A 251 -2.14 -17.77 11.07
N PHE A 252 -2.01 -16.49 11.43
CA PHE A 252 -2.06 -16.04 12.82
C PHE A 252 -3.49 -15.89 13.38
N GLY A 253 -4.53 -16.17 12.60
CA GLY A 253 -5.93 -16.13 12.99
C GLY A 253 -6.57 -14.75 12.93
N PHE A 254 -6.06 -13.84 12.09
CA PHE A 254 -6.63 -12.54 11.77
C PHE A 254 -7.23 -12.51 10.37
N HIS A 255 -8.28 -11.70 10.19
CA HIS A 255 -8.96 -11.51 8.92
C HIS A 255 -8.76 -10.07 8.44
N PHE A 256 -7.69 -9.83 7.71
CA PHE A 256 -7.46 -8.51 7.11
C PHE A 256 -8.33 -8.30 5.88
N ASN A 257 -8.74 -7.05 5.69
CA ASN A 257 -9.57 -6.67 4.55
C ASN A 257 -8.78 -6.72 3.23
N GLU A 258 -9.49 -7.01 2.13
CA GLU A 258 -8.91 -6.92 0.79
C GLU A 258 -8.47 -5.50 0.46
N ASN A 259 -7.34 -5.36 -0.24
CA ASN A 259 -6.79 -4.08 -0.61
C ASN A 259 -6.89 -3.80 -2.12
N PHE A 260 -7.01 -4.84 -2.93
CA PHE A 260 -7.12 -4.76 -4.39
C PHE A 260 -8.19 -5.71 -4.92
N ASN A 261 -8.93 -5.26 -5.96
CA ASN A 261 -9.92 -6.07 -6.67
C ASN A 261 -9.86 -5.80 -8.18
N TYR A 262 -8.76 -6.24 -8.83
CA TYR A 262 -8.56 -6.08 -10.28
C TYR A 262 -8.86 -4.67 -10.78
N PRO A 263 -8.15 -3.65 -10.30
CA PRO A 263 -8.47 -2.24 -10.53
C PRO A 263 -8.38 -1.84 -12.01
N TYR A 264 -7.53 -2.50 -12.79
CA TYR A 264 -7.37 -2.19 -14.22
C TYR A 264 -8.54 -2.63 -15.10
N LEU A 265 -9.54 -3.33 -14.57
CA LEU A 265 -10.78 -3.64 -15.26
C LEU A 265 -11.86 -2.54 -15.12
N SER A 266 -11.54 -1.45 -14.42
CA SER A 266 -12.48 -0.38 -14.12
C SER A 266 -12.93 0.37 -15.38
N LYS A 267 -14.17 0.84 -15.37
CA LYS A 267 -14.81 1.60 -16.43
C LYS A 267 -15.13 3.03 -16.02
N SER A 268 -14.63 3.45 -14.86
CA SER A 268 -14.66 4.82 -14.36
C SER A 268 -13.52 5.04 -13.37
N VAL A 269 -13.07 6.29 -13.21
CA VAL A 269 -12.07 6.65 -12.19
C VAL A 269 -12.61 6.36 -10.78
N THR A 270 -13.91 6.59 -10.58
CA THR A 270 -14.58 6.23 -9.32
C THR A 270 -14.52 4.73 -9.05
N GLU A 271 -14.74 3.88 -10.05
CA GLU A 271 -14.65 2.43 -9.91
C GLU A 271 -13.20 2.00 -9.66
N PHE A 272 -12.22 2.61 -10.35
CA PHE A 272 -10.81 2.34 -10.14
C PHE A 272 -10.43 2.49 -8.66
N TRP A 273 -10.79 3.60 -8.01
CA TRP A 273 -10.47 3.85 -6.60
C TRP A 273 -11.28 2.99 -5.61
N ARG A 274 -12.38 2.40 -6.03
CA ARG A 274 -13.10 1.38 -5.25
C ARG A 274 -12.43 0.01 -5.31
N ARG A 275 -11.50 -0.19 -6.23
CA ARG A 275 -10.77 -1.44 -6.47
C ARG A 275 -9.28 -1.36 -6.17
N TRP A 276 -8.73 -0.15 -6.11
CA TRP A 276 -7.33 0.17 -5.82
C TRP A 276 -7.18 0.68 -4.40
N HIS A 277 -6.23 0.09 -3.63
CA HIS A 277 -5.87 0.52 -2.27
C HIS A 277 -7.10 0.80 -1.40
N MET A 278 -8.01 -0.19 -1.34
CA MET A 278 -9.34 -0.07 -0.76
C MET A 278 -9.30 0.33 0.72
N SER A 279 -8.28 -0.14 1.46
CA SER A 279 -8.10 0.19 2.87
C SER A 279 -7.79 1.69 3.08
N LEU A 280 -6.95 2.30 2.25
CA LEU A 280 -6.67 3.74 2.28
C LEU A 280 -7.92 4.54 1.91
N GLY A 281 -8.61 4.15 0.83
CA GLY A 281 -9.83 4.81 0.39
C GLY A 281 -10.92 4.80 1.48
N SER A 282 -11.12 3.67 2.16
CA SER A 282 -12.06 3.57 3.28
C SER A 282 -11.62 4.40 4.49
N TRP A 283 -10.32 4.44 4.79
CA TRP A 283 -9.79 5.27 5.88
C TRP A 283 -10.05 6.76 5.63
N PHE A 284 -9.68 7.30 4.46
CA PHE A 284 -9.93 8.69 4.12
C PHE A 284 -11.42 9.04 4.08
N ARG A 285 -12.27 8.13 3.58
CA ARG A 285 -13.72 8.29 3.59
C ARG A 285 -14.26 8.44 5.02
N ASP A 286 -13.90 7.51 5.92
CA ASP A 286 -14.55 7.38 7.22
C ASP A 286 -13.98 8.37 8.25
N TYR A 287 -12.71 8.77 8.14
CA TYR A 287 -12.06 9.65 9.10
C TYR A 287 -11.86 11.08 8.61
N ILE A 288 -11.99 11.37 7.33
CA ILE A 288 -11.86 12.74 6.80
C ILE A 288 -13.08 13.16 5.98
N TYR A 289 -13.46 12.44 4.93
CA TYR A 289 -14.52 12.86 4.03
C TYR A 289 -15.89 12.97 4.71
N ILE A 290 -16.31 11.94 5.46
CA ILE A 290 -17.58 11.94 6.18
C ILE A 290 -17.61 13.01 7.30
N PRO A 291 -16.58 13.15 8.15
CA PRO A 291 -16.53 14.24 9.15
C PRO A 291 -16.57 15.65 8.56
N LEU A 292 -16.04 15.88 7.34
CA LEU A 292 -16.17 17.17 6.64
C LEU A 292 -17.59 17.42 6.09
N GLY A 293 -18.50 16.46 6.24
CA GLY A 293 -19.90 16.51 5.78
C GLY A 293 -20.15 15.70 4.51
N GLY A 294 -19.11 15.07 3.92
CA GLY A 294 -19.23 14.19 2.76
C GLY A 294 -19.92 14.88 1.57
N ASN A 295 -20.93 14.23 1.03
CA ASN A 295 -21.79 14.74 -0.06
C ASN A 295 -23.09 15.38 0.45
N ARG A 296 -23.28 15.52 1.78
CA ARG A 296 -24.48 16.08 2.41
C ARG A 296 -24.32 17.57 2.72
N VAL A 297 -23.55 18.28 1.91
CA VAL A 297 -23.22 19.72 2.06
C VAL A 297 -23.47 20.45 0.73
N PRO A 298 -23.54 21.78 0.72
CA PRO A 298 -23.65 22.56 -0.52
C PRO A 298 -22.53 22.23 -1.53
N LYS A 299 -22.84 22.35 -2.84
CA LYS A 299 -21.93 21.93 -3.93
C LYS A 299 -20.51 22.50 -3.80
N ALA A 300 -20.34 23.78 -3.46
CA ALA A 300 -19.03 24.39 -3.30
C ALA A 300 -18.21 23.71 -2.18
N ARG A 301 -18.82 23.48 -1.02
CA ARG A 301 -18.18 22.79 0.10
C ARG A 301 -17.90 21.31 -0.23
N TRP A 302 -18.78 20.66 -0.96
CA TRP A 302 -18.55 19.28 -1.43
C TRP A 302 -17.32 19.20 -2.35
N VAL A 303 -17.13 20.16 -3.28
CA VAL A 303 -15.92 20.26 -4.10
C VAL A 303 -14.68 20.43 -3.25
N LEU A 304 -14.71 21.35 -2.27
CA LEU A 304 -13.59 21.54 -1.34
C LEU A 304 -13.29 20.28 -0.53
N ASN A 305 -14.31 19.53 -0.11
CA ASN A 305 -14.09 18.25 0.58
C ASN A 305 -13.34 17.24 -0.30
N ILE A 306 -13.68 17.14 -1.58
CA ILE A 306 -12.99 16.26 -2.53
C ILE A 306 -11.55 16.73 -2.73
N LEU A 307 -11.34 18.02 -3.00
CA LEU A 307 -10.00 18.60 -3.18
C LEU A 307 -9.12 18.36 -1.93
N ALA A 308 -9.65 18.61 -0.75
CA ALA A 308 -8.94 18.41 0.51
C ALA A 308 -8.55 16.92 0.72
N VAL A 309 -9.50 16.01 0.53
CA VAL A 309 -9.23 14.55 0.67
C VAL A 309 -8.15 14.09 -0.30
N TRP A 310 -8.23 14.50 -1.57
CA TRP A 310 -7.28 14.05 -2.58
C TRP A 310 -5.92 14.73 -2.46
N MET A 311 -5.87 15.99 -2.05
CA MET A 311 -4.62 16.67 -1.70
C MET A 311 -3.92 15.94 -0.53
N LEU A 312 -4.66 15.61 0.54
CA LEU A 312 -4.12 14.85 1.67
C LEU A 312 -3.72 13.42 1.26
N THR A 313 -4.46 12.79 0.35
CA THR A 313 -4.09 11.47 -0.20
C THR A 313 -2.75 11.57 -0.96
N GLY A 314 -2.57 12.59 -1.77
CA GLY A 314 -1.31 12.85 -2.46
C GLY A 314 -0.15 13.06 -1.47
N LEU A 315 -0.31 13.96 -0.50
CA LEU A 315 0.68 14.20 0.55
C LEU A 315 1.00 12.93 1.37
N TRP A 316 0.00 12.09 1.62
CA TRP A 316 0.22 10.83 2.33
C TRP A 316 1.18 9.90 1.57
N HIS A 317 1.12 9.88 0.25
CA HIS A 317 2.03 9.07 -0.58
C HIS A 317 3.47 9.60 -0.51
N GLY A 318 3.69 10.92 -0.54
CA GLY A 318 5.05 11.46 -0.49
C GLY A 318 5.09 12.95 -0.21
N ALA A 319 6.17 13.40 0.39
CA ALA A 319 6.44 14.82 0.68
C ALA A 319 7.08 15.49 -0.53
N ALA A 320 6.34 15.58 -1.66
CA ALA A 320 6.77 16.26 -2.86
C ALA A 320 5.58 16.78 -3.67
N TRP A 321 5.79 17.81 -4.44
CA TRP A 321 4.72 18.48 -5.19
C TRP A 321 4.09 17.64 -6.31
N ASN A 322 4.83 16.69 -6.90
CA ASN A 322 4.30 15.75 -7.88
C ASN A 322 3.20 14.86 -7.27
N PHE A 323 3.32 14.44 -6.00
CA PHE A 323 2.28 13.68 -5.30
C PHE A 323 1.03 14.53 -5.01
N VAL A 324 1.23 15.80 -4.63
CA VAL A 324 0.11 16.75 -4.46
C VAL A 324 -0.63 16.94 -5.77
N ALA A 325 0.10 17.19 -6.87
CA ALA A 325 -0.48 17.35 -8.20
C ALA A 325 -1.19 16.07 -8.67
N TRP A 326 -0.60 14.90 -8.42
CA TRP A 326 -1.23 13.61 -8.71
C TRP A 326 -2.56 13.43 -7.94
N GLY A 327 -2.60 13.75 -6.67
CA GLY A 327 -3.84 13.70 -5.90
C GLY A 327 -4.89 14.68 -6.43
N LEU A 328 -4.51 15.94 -6.68
CA LEU A 328 -5.42 16.95 -7.24
C LEU A 328 -5.92 16.57 -8.65
N MET A 329 -5.08 15.93 -9.48
CA MET A 329 -5.51 15.40 -10.77
C MET A 329 -6.68 14.42 -10.60
N PHE A 330 -6.61 13.49 -9.64
CA PHE A 330 -7.72 12.57 -9.38
C PHE A 330 -8.96 13.27 -8.80
N ALA A 331 -8.78 14.31 -7.99
CA ALA A 331 -9.91 15.14 -7.56
C ALA A 331 -10.67 15.74 -8.77
N VAL A 332 -9.92 16.33 -9.71
CA VAL A 332 -10.49 16.90 -10.95
C VAL A 332 -11.18 15.83 -11.80
N LEU A 333 -10.54 14.67 -12.00
CA LEU A 333 -11.11 13.57 -12.78
C LEU A 333 -12.41 13.04 -12.18
N LEU A 334 -12.49 12.89 -10.85
CA LEU A 334 -13.71 12.46 -10.16
C LEU A 334 -14.83 13.48 -10.25
N LEU A 335 -14.52 14.78 -10.18
CA LEU A 335 -15.46 15.86 -10.40
C LEU A 335 -15.95 15.88 -11.85
N ALA A 336 -15.03 15.72 -12.82
CA ALA A 336 -15.35 15.66 -14.24
C ALA A 336 -16.29 14.48 -14.55
N GLU A 337 -16.03 13.28 -14.05
CA GLU A 337 -16.92 12.11 -14.22
C GLU A 337 -18.33 12.38 -13.69
N LYS A 338 -18.46 13.17 -12.64
CA LYS A 338 -19.76 13.48 -12.05
C LYS A 338 -20.49 14.60 -12.78
N TRP A 339 -19.75 15.56 -13.36
CA TRP A 339 -20.34 16.72 -14.04
C TRP A 339 -20.52 16.53 -15.55
N ILE A 340 -19.84 15.55 -16.14
CA ILE A 340 -19.93 15.23 -17.57
C ILE A 340 -20.63 13.89 -17.77
N PRO A 341 -21.99 13.87 -17.77
CA PRO A 341 -22.75 12.61 -17.91
C PRO A 341 -22.47 11.87 -19.23
N ALA A 342 -21.98 12.59 -20.25
CA ALA A 342 -21.60 11.99 -21.54
C ALA A 342 -20.51 10.92 -21.38
N LEU A 343 -19.58 11.06 -20.43
CA LEU A 343 -18.56 10.05 -20.15
C LEU A 343 -19.18 8.71 -19.72
N GLN A 344 -20.28 8.74 -18.96
CA GLN A 344 -20.97 7.54 -18.50
C GLN A 344 -21.79 6.86 -19.59
N LYS A 345 -22.13 7.60 -20.66
CA LYS A 345 -22.89 7.08 -21.81
C LYS A 345 -22.01 6.44 -22.88
N LEU A 346 -20.70 6.59 -22.80
CA LEU A 346 -19.76 5.96 -23.72
C LEU A 346 -19.88 4.42 -23.68
N PRO A 347 -19.63 3.73 -24.80
CA PRO A 347 -19.52 2.27 -24.85
C PRO A 347 -18.50 1.77 -23.81
N SER A 348 -18.77 0.58 -23.26
CA SER A 348 -17.95 -0.02 -22.18
C SER A 348 -16.45 -0.10 -22.52
N VAL A 349 -16.12 -0.39 -23.79
CA VAL A 349 -14.73 -0.47 -24.26
C VAL A 349 -14.04 0.91 -24.20
N LEU A 350 -14.72 1.96 -24.66
CA LEU A 350 -14.18 3.32 -24.63
C LEU A 350 -14.01 3.83 -23.20
N ARG A 351 -14.98 3.54 -22.32
CA ARG A 351 -14.86 3.85 -20.89
C ARG A 351 -13.66 3.16 -20.24
N HIS A 352 -13.46 1.90 -20.56
CA HIS A 352 -12.33 1.14 -20.07
C HIS A 352 -11.00 1.72 -20.61
N GLY A 353 -10.93 2.00 -21.91
CA GLY A 353 -9.73 2.56 -22.56
C GLY A 353 -9.32 3.91 -21.97
N TYR A 354 -10.29 4.85 -21.78
CA TYR A 354 -9.94 6.16 -21.21
C TYR A 354 -9.47 6.06 -19.75
N VAL A 355 -10.08 5.19 -18.96
CA VAL A 355 -9.65 5.00 -17.56
C VAL A 355 -8.23 4.43 -17.49
N LEU A 356 -7.93 3.40 -18.30
CA LEU A 356 -6.57 2.85 -18.38
C LEU A 356 -5.54 3.89 -18.80
N LEU A 357 -5.86 4.68 -19.84
CA LEU A 357 -4.98 5.75 -20.31
C LEU A 357 -4.71 6.77 -19.21
N LEU A 358 -5.75 7.25 -18.54
CA LEU A 358 -5.60 8.21 -17.43
C LEU A 358 -4.79 7.64 -16.27
N VAL A 359 -4.98 6.37 -15.93
CA VAL A 359 -4.24 5.67 -14.88
C VAL A 359 -2.76 5.56 -15.26
N ILE A 360 -2.43 5.15 -16.49
CA ILE A 360 -1.04 5.06 -16.97
C ILE A 360 -0.37 6.45 -16.91
N ILE A 361 -1.01 7.50 -17.44
CA ILE A 361 -0.51 8.87 -17.38
C ILE A 361 -0.30 9.32 -15.93
N SER A 362 -1.27 9.02 -15.06
CA SER A 362 -1.18 9.37 -13.65
C SER A 362 0.01 8.72 -12.96
N PHE A 363 0.31 7.48 -13.32
CA PHE A 363 1.43 6.76 -12.75
C PHE A 363 2.80 7.24 -13.28
N VAL A 364 2.86 7.78 -14.51
CA VAL A 364 4.07 8.49 -14.97
C VAL A 364 4.34 9.70 -14.10
N LEU A 365 3.30 10.52 -13.79
CA LEU A 365 3.45 11.65 -12.87
C LEU A 365 3.84 11.20 -11.45
N PHE A 366 3.25 10.12 -10.97
CA PHE A 366 3.53 9.56 -9.63
C PHE A 366 4.98 9.08 -9.48
N ASN A 367 5.53 8.41 -10.52
CA ASN A 367 6.88 7.83 -10.49
C ASN A 367 7.99 8.86 -10.77
N ALA A 368 7.65 10.01 -11.30
CA ALA A 368 8.65 11.03 -11.66
C ALA A 368 9.25 11.68 -10.41
N GLU A 369 10.55 11.95 -10.44
CA GLU A 369 11.26 12.67 -9.37
C GLU A 369 10.99 14.19 -9.43
N SER A 370 10.56 14.69 -10.58
CA SER A 370 10.23 16.11 -10.80
C SER A 370 9.16 16.28 -11.86
N PHE A 371 8.53 17.47 -11.90
CA PHE A 371 7.62 17.83 -12.98
C PHE A 371 8.31 17.89 -14.35
N ALA A 372 9.59 18.29 -14.40
CA ALA A 372 10.36 18.29 -15.62
C ALA A 372 10.52 16.89 -16.19
N GLN A 373 10.83 15.91 -15.34
CA GLN A 373 10.93 14.50 -15.75
C GLN A 373 9.57 13.96 -16.19
N ALA A 374 8.50 14.23 -15.44
CA ALA A 374 7.15 13.81 -15.84
C ALA A 374 6.77 14.39 -17.21
N GLY A 375 7.06 15.67 -17.45
CA GLY A 375 6.83 16.33 -18.72
C GLY A 375 7.64 15.72 -19.86
N SER A 376 8.90 15.40 -19.63
CA SER A 376 9.79 14.74 -20.60
C SER A 376 9.30 13.33 -20.94
N ASP A 377 8.91 12.55 -19.94
CA ASP A 377 8.39 11.20 -20.15
C ASP A 377 7.08 11.23 -20.95
N LEU A 378 6.16 12.13 -20.61
CA LEU A 378 4.93 12.31 -21.38
C LEU A 378 5.21 12.81 -22.81
N ALA A 379 6.13 13.78 -22.99
CA ALA A 379 6.52 14.22 -24.32
C ALA A 379 7.09 13.07 -25.15
N GLY A 380 7.91 12.20 -24.53
CA GLY A 380 8.40 10.98 -25.17
C GLY A 380 7.30 10.01 -25.59
N MET A 381 6.34 9.77 -24.71
CA MET A 381 5.18 8.88 -25.00
C MET A 381 4.35 9.37 -26.19
N PHE A 382 4.18 10.68 -26.35
CA PHE A 382 3.34 11.26 -27.41
C PHE A 382 4.12 11.77 -28.62
N GLY A 383 5.44 11.47 -28.71
CA GLY A 383 6.28 11.80 -29.86
C GLY A 383 6.75 13.25 -29.92
N PHE A 384 6.57 14.03 -28.84
CA PHE A 384 7.01 15.43 -28.78
C PHE A 384 8.47 15.61 -28.34
N ALA A 385 9.16 14.53 -27.95
CA ALA A 385 10.56 14.57 -27.51
C ALA A 385 11.59 14.46 -28.67
N GLY A 386 11.16 14.43 -29.92
CA GLY A 386 12.04 14.29 -31.08
C GLY A 386 12.74 12.93 -31.20
N VAL A 387 12.25 11.91 -30.52
CA VAL A 387 12.75 10.54 -30.58
C VAL A 387 12.04 9.73 -31.69
N PRO A 388 12.68 8.68 -32.26
CA PRO A 388 12.06 7.83 -33.25
C PRO A 388 10.86 7.05 -32.65
N LEU A 389 9.94 6.62 -33.51
CA LEU A 389 8.81 5.82 -33.06
C LEU A 389 9.25 4.49 -32.44
N VAL A 390 10.24 3.82 -33.03
CA VAL A 390 10.78 2.52 -32.63
C VAL A 390 12.27 2.49 -32.91
N THR A 391 13.05 1.81 -32.08
CA THR A 391 14.48 1.50 -32.27
C THR A 391 14.70 -0.02 -32.21
N GLU A 392 15.84 -0.49 -32.68
CA GLU A 392 16.23 -1.91 -32.59
C GLU A 392 16.32 -2.35 -31.12
N GLU A 393 16.88 -1.52 -30.26
CA GLU A 393 16.92 -1.75 -28.81
C GLU A 393 15.51 -1.94 -28.22
N THR A 394 14.56 -1.09 -28.62
CA THR A 394 13.16 -1.21 -28.18
C THR A 394 12.54 -2.53 -28.63
N LEU A 395 12.78 -2.96 -29.88
CA LEU A 395 12.25 -4.24 -30.37
C LEU A 395 12.88 -5.43 -29.65
N TYR A 396 14.17 -5.35 -29.34
CA TYR A 396 14.85 -6.35 -28.53
C TYR A 396 14.19 -6.50 -27.16
N TYR A 397 13.97 -5.42 -26.43
CA TYR A 397 13.31 -5.48 -25.13
C TYR A 397 11.85 -5.87 -25.22
N LEU A 398 11.10 -5.42 -26.23
CA LEU A 398 9.71 -5.84 -26.44
C LEU A 398 9.62 -7.37 -26.62
N ARG A 399 10.51 -7.94 -27.42
CA ARG A 399 10.58 -9.40 -27.63
C ARG A 399 10.98 -10.12 -26.33
N SER A 400 12.01 -9.65 -25.64
CA SER A 400 12.54 -10.28 -24.42
C SER A 400 11.53 -10.28 -23.28
N TYR A 401 10.75 -9.21 -23.13
CA TYR A 401 9.75 -9.04 -22.06
C TYR A 401 8.31 -9.39 -22.49
N SER A 402 8.07 -9.85 -23.72
CA SER A 402 6.73 -10.14 -24.25
C SER A 402 5.95 -11.13 -23.37
N VAL A 403 6.60 -12.22 -22.93
CA VAL A 403 5.99 -13.23 -22.05
C VAL A 403 5.65 -12.63 -20.69
N LEU A 404 6.52 -11.77 -20.13
CA LEU A 404 6.29 -11.07 -18.88
C LEU A 404 5.10 -10.11 -18.98
N PHE A 405 4.99 -9.32 -20.06
CA PHE A 405 3.83 -8.46 -20.31
C PHE A 405 2.55 -9.27 -20.42
N LEU A 406 2.56 -10.36 -21.17
CA LEU A 406 1.39 -11.26 -21.30
C LEU A 406 0.97 -11.82 -19.94
N ALA A 407 1.92 -12.33 -19.16
CA ALA A 407 1.68 -12.82 -17.79
C ALA A 407 1.15 -11.69 -16.88
N GLY A 408 1.69 -10.49 -16.98
CA GLY A 408 1.23 -9.31 -16.26
C GLY A 408 -0.20 -8.91 -16.62
N PHE A 409 -0.54 -8.85 -17.91
CA PHE A 409 -1.91 -8.54 -18.35
C PHE A 409 -2.92 -9.59 -17.87
N ILE A 410 -2.61 -10.88 -18.01
CA ILE A 410 -3.48 -11.97 -17.55
C ILE A 410 -3.60 -11.92 -16.02
N GLY A 411 -2.48 -11.76 -15.30
CA GLY A 411 -2.43 -11.70 -13.83
C GLY A 411 -3.17 -10.48 -13.24
N ALA A 412 -3.30 -9.38 -14.01
CA ALA A 412 -4.07 -8.21 -13.62
C ALA A 412 -5.60 -8.40 -13.80
N THR A 413 -6.04 -9.57 -14.25
CA THR A 413 -7.45 -9.95 -14.42
C THR A 413 -7.85 -11.08 -13.46
N PRO A 414 -9.14 -11.35 -13.23
CA PRO A 414 -9.59 -12.46 -12.40
C PRO A 414 -9.40 -13.85 -13.02
N VAL A 415 -8.93 -13.94 -14.27
CA VAL A 415 -8.80 -15.20 -15.02
C VAL A 415 -7.98 -16.24 -14.25
N VAL A 416 -6.84 -15.85 -13.69
CA VAL A 416 -5.97 -16.76 -12.92
C VAL A 416 -6.69 -17.31 -11.69
N ARG A 417 -7.33 -16.43 -10.91
CA ARG A 417 -8.10 -16.81 -9.71
C ARG A 417 -9.28 -17.72 -10.07
N ASP A 418 -10.06 -17.32 -11.08
CA ASP A 418 -11.30 -18.03 -11.44
C ASP A 418 -10.98 -19.40 -12.06
N THR A 419 -9.90 -19.49 -12.84
CA THR A 419 -9.38 -20.78 -13.36
C THR A 419 -8.86 -21.65 -12.22
N GLY A 420 -8.08 -21.09 -11.28
CA GLY A 420 -7.62 -21.82 -10.09
C GLY A 420 -8.77 -22.37 -9.26
N ASN A 421 -9.81 -21.55 -9.02
CA ASN A 421 -11.01 -21.96 -8.29
C ASN A 421 -11.81 -23.06 -9.01
N ARG A 422 -11.83 -23.07 -10.36
CA ARG A 422 -12.45 -24.15 -11.13
C ARG A 422 -11.63 -25.44 -11.04
N LEU A 423 -10.32 -25.34 -11.21
CA LEU A 423 -9.41 -26.48 -11.14
C LEU A 423 -9.35 -27.11 -9.75
N ALA A 424 -9.45 -26.30 -8.67
CA ALA A 424 -9.48 -26.78 -7.30
C ALA A 424 -10.68 -27.68 -6.96
N ARG A 425 -11.70 -27.77 -7.85
CA ARG A 425 -12.81 -28.73 -7.73
C ARG A 425 -12.40 -30.16 -8.11
N HIS A 426 -11.29 -30.34 -8.82
CA HIS A 426 -10.78 -31.65 -9.23
C HIS A 426 -9.85 -32.22 -8.16
N LYS A 427 -10.13 -33.42 -7.67
CA LYS A 427 -9.32 -34.07 -6.62
C LYS A 427 -7.83 -34.14 -6.96
N ALA A 428 -7.48 -34.45 -8.21
CA ALA A 428 -6.10 -34.48 -8.67
C ALA A 428 -5.36 -33.15 -8.45
N VAL A 429 -6.03 -32.01 -8.70
CA VAL A 429 -5.44 -30.68 -8.51
C VAL A 429 -5.21 -30.39 -7.04
N VAL A 430 -6.13 -30.78 -6.16
CA VAL A 430 -5.97 -30.64 -4.70
C VAL A 430 -4.72 -31.37 -4.20
N TRP A 431 -4.44 -32.56 -4.72
CA TRP A 431 -3.23 -33.32 -4.39
C TRP A 431 -1.94 -32.74 -5.00
N LEU A 432 -2.05 -32.13 -6.19
CA LEU A 432 -0.90 -31.51 -6.87
C LEU A 432 -0.58 -30.10 -6.33
N GLU A 433 -1.53 -29.43 -5.73
CA GLU A 433 -1.37 -28.04 -5.26
C GLU A 433 -0.18 -27.83 -4.32
N PRO A 434 0.08 -28.67 -3.29
CA PRO A 434 1.26 -28.51 -2.44
C PRO A 434 2.57 -28.60 -3.21
N LEU A 435 2.65 -29.46 -4.22
CA LEU A 435 3.84 -29.60 -5.08
C LEU A 435 4.02 -28.36 -5.97
N LEU A 436 2.95 -27.81 -6.52
CA LEU A 436 2.98 -26.58 -7.31
C LEU A 436 3.40 -25.37 -6.45
N LEU A 437 2.90 -25.27 -5.23
CA LEU A 437 3.30 -24.23 -4.29
C LEU A 437 4.74 -24.37 -3.83
N ALA A 438 5.22 -25.60 -3.61
CA ALA A 438 6.64 -25.87 -3.31
C ALA A 438 7.54 -25.50 -4.50
N GLY A 439 7.15 -25.88 -5.72
CA GLY A 439 7.83 -25.46 -6.94
C GLY A 439 7.88 -23.94 -7.10
N LEU A 440 6.77 -23.26 -6.83
CA LEU A 440 6.70 -21.80 -6.86
C LEU A 440 7.66 -21.17 -5.83
N LEU A 441 7.70 -21.71 -4.61
CA LEU A 441 8.65 -21.26 -3.58
C LEU A 441 10.09 -21.46 -4.01
N LEU A 442 10.42 -22.61 -4.63
CA LEU A 442 11.77 -22.89 -5.14
C LEU A 442 12.17 -21.88 -6.23
N VAL A 443 11.27 -21.59 -7.18
CA VAL A 443 11.53 -20.56 -8.21
C VAL A 443 11.76 -19.20 -7.58
N CYS A 444 10.89 -18.77 -6.66
CA CYS A 444 11.07 -17.52 -5.93
C CYS A 444 12.40 -17.48 -5.15
N SER A 445 12.79 -18.60 -4.53
CA SER A 445 14.06 -18.72 -3.80
C SER A 445 15.28 -18.60 -4.72
N GLY A 446 15.18 -19.17 -5.94
CA GLY A 446 16.22 -19.02 -6.97
C GLY A 446 16.45 -17.55 -7.35
N TYR A 447 15.37 -16.80 -7.62
CA TYR A 447 15.46 -15.35 -7.88
C TYR A 447 16.05 -14.57 -6.69
N LEU A 448 15.71 -14.93 -5.47
CA LEU A 448 16.26 -14.28 -4.27
C LEU A 448 17.76 -14.55 -4.09
N ALA A 449 18.21 -15.77 -4.42
CA ALA A 449 19.62 -16.16 -4.32
C ALA A 449 20.50 -15.45 -5.36
N ASP A 450 19.95 -15.12 -6.53
CA ASP A 450 20.63 -14.38 -7.60
C ASP A 450 20.85 -12.89 -7.27
N GLY A 451 20.32 -12.41 -6.15
CA GLY A 451 20.53 -11.04 -5.70
C GLY A 451 19.81 -9.96 -6.52
N SER A 452 18.93 -10.33 -7.46
CA SER A 452 18.12 -9.42 -8.30
C SER A 452 16.97 -8.75 -7.54
N PHE A 453 17.14 -8.58 -6.24
CA PHE A 453 16.15 -8.07 -5.34
C PHE A 453 15.97 -6.55 -5.47
N SER A 454 14.73 -6.07 -5.67
CA SER A 454 14.39 -4.66 -5.53
C SER A 454 13.61 -4.40 -4.22
N PRO A 455 13.94 -3.34 -3.46
CA PRO A 455 13.16 -2.97 -2.30
C PRO A 455 11.73 -2.65 -2.71
N PHE A 456 10.78 -2.87 -1.78
CA PHE A 456 9.39 -2.56 -2.01
C PHE A 456 9.22 -1.07 -2.38
N LEU A 457 8.40 -0.79 -3.39
CA LEU A 457 8.27 0.56 -3.98
C LEU A 457 7.88 1.62 -2.93
N TYR A 458 7.04 1.27 -1.96
CA TYR A 458 6.60 2.16 -0.88
C TYR A 458 7.72 2.60 0.10
N PHE A 459 8.90 2.02 0.05
CA PHE A 459 10.05 2.55 0.81
C PHE A 459 10.65 3.82 0.20
N ARG A 460 10.23 4.20 -1.00
CA ARG A 460 10.68 5.43 -1.65
C ARG A 460 9.84 6.65 -1.28
N PHE A 461 8.69 6.47 -0.61
CA PHE A 461 7.69 7.53 -0.39
C PHE A 461 7.46 7.87 1.08
#